data_bdea11e2d6f793ea6386221c9e7be198
#
_entry.id   bdea11e2d6f793ea6386221c9e7be198
#
_cell.length_a   1.000
_cell.length_b   1.000
_cell.length_c   1.000
_cell.angle_alpha   90.00
_cell.angle_beta   90.00
_cell.angle_gamma   90.00
#
_symmetry.space_group_name_H-M   'P 1'
#
loop_
_entity.id
_entity.type
_entity.pdbx_description
1 polymer ?
#
loop_
_entity_poly.entity_id
_entity_poly.type
_entity_poly.pdbx_seq_one_letter_code
_entity_poly.pdbx_strand_id
1 'polypeptide(L)'
;MTEKKFDFSIIMEDDNDAVPDDIWGGVPVREDRKGPKTIAILIFIGGLVILFQAYSDFFESHILEDIPDEDVDRLLEAPNSQSDAPITNEEYQQFHDDARDSGGYLIRSIGLLISGTLIIIGSINLFRLLKSGPIIATTGAGIGFVSGVYGSHRIRIASDENLNGALLLTYELFTYLCGTCMFLCGAFSALPLINARARAALKDGSSKKVELQSNESEE
;
A
#
# COMPACT_ATOMS: atom_id res chain seq x y z
N MET A 1 2.45 -15.59 59.60
CA MET A 1 1.89 -15.26 58.27
C MET A 1 2.09 -13.76 58.07
N THR A 2 3.11 -13.38 57.29
CA THR A 2 3.48 -11.98 57.05
C THR A 2 2.84 -11.55 55.75
N GLU A 3 1.85 -10.66 55.84
CA GLU A 3 1.26 -9.98 54.68
C GLU A 3 2.30 -9.12 53.96
N LYS A 4 2.66 -9.50 52.73
CA LYS A 4 3.41 -8.63 51.83
C LYS A 4 2.46 -7.55 51.28
N LYS A 5 2.54 -6.33 51.85
CA LYS A 5 1.97 -5.13 51.22
C LYS A 5 2.70 -4.87 49.93
N PHE A 6 1.97 -4.95 48.80
CA PHE A 6 2.44 -4.47 47.53
C PHE A 6 2.36 -2.94 47.53
N ASP A 7 3.50 -2.28 47.62
CA ASP A 7 3.62 -0.83 47.54
C ASP A 7 3.70 -0.44 46.04
N PHE A 8 2.63 0.08 45.50
CA PHE A 8 2.59 0.68 44.16
C PHE A 8 3.09 2.11 44.25
N SER A 9 4.41 2.30 44.39
CA SER A 9 4.99 3.62 44.18
C SER A 9 5.07 3.91 42.68
N ILE A 10 4.11 4.69 42.17
CA ILE A 10 4.23 5.33 40.88
C ILE A 10 5.32 6.39 41.00
N ILE A 11 6.52 6.10 40.50
CA ILE A 11 7.59 7.08 40.33
C ILE A 11 7.09 8.01 39.21
N MET A 12 6.53 9.17 39.61
CA MET A 12 6.35 10.30 38.71
C MET A 12 7.73 10.95 38.50
N GLU A 13 8.38 10.60 37.41
CA GLU A 13 9.55 11.31 36.93
C GLU A 13 9.03 12.63 36.34
N ASP A 14 9.40 13.73 36.99
CA ASP A 14 8.97 15.09 36.68
C ASP A 14 9.76 15.57 35.44
N ASP A 15 9.35 15.12 34.25
CA ASP A 15 9.79 15.72 32.99
C ASP A 15 8.82 16.86 32.64
N ASN A 16 9.31 18.09 32.82
CA ASN A 16 8.66 19.36 32.50
C ASN A 16 8.47 19.59 30.98
N ASP A 17 8.09 18.57 30.25
CA ASP A 17 7.62 18.74 28.86
C ASP A 17 6.13 19.07 28.88
N ALA A 18 5.81 20.29 28.47
CA ALA A 18 4.44 20.80 28.39
C ALA A 18 3.52 19.77 27.70
N VAL A 19 2.66 19.14 28.49
CA VAL A 19 1.65 18.19 28.01
C VAL A 19 0.66 19.00 27.14
N PRO A 20 0.48 18.68 25.86
CA PRO A 20 -0.53 19.33 25.06
C PRO A 20 -1.91 19.10 25.70
N ASP A 21 -2.72 20.16 25.83
CA ASP A 21 -4.12 20.10 26.27
C ASP A 21 -4.88 19.14 25.36
N ASP A 22 -5.02 17.88 25.78
CA ASP A 22 -5.60 16.83 24.98
C ASP A 22 -7.09 16.70 25.27
N ILE A 23 -7.84 16.32 24.24
CA ILE A 23 -9.31 16.13 24.19
C ILE A 23 -9.81 15.16 25.28
N TRP A 24 -8.94 14.43 25.95
CA TRP A 24 -9.23 13.41 26.97
C TRP A 24 -8.99 13.88 28.42
N GLY A 25 -8.98 15.19 28.68
CA GLY A 25 -9.05 15.71 30.04
C GLY A 25 -7.90 15.30 30.97
N GLY A 26 -6.66 15.53 30.58
CA GLY A 26 -5.53 15.54 31.55
C GLY A 26 -4.84 14.18 31.78
N VAL A 27 -5.12 13.13 31.00
CA VAL A 27 -4.34 11.89 31.07
C VAL A 27 -3.13 12.05 30.14
N PRO A 28 -1.88 12.05 30.64
CA PRO A 28 -0.70 12.15 29.80
C PRO A 28 -0.60 10.94 28.85
N VAL A 29 -0.77 11.22 27.56
CA VAL A 29 -0.66 10.18 26.53
C VAL A 29 0.83 9.96 26.22
N ARG A 30 1.39 8.84 26.69
CA ARG A 30 2.77 8.48 26.37
C ARG A 30 2.94 8.29 24.86
N GLU A 31 3.85 9.05 24.26
CA GLU A 31 4.17 8.96 22.84
C GLU A 31 4.66 7.57 22.44
N ASP A 32 4.08 7.01 21.38
CA ASP A 32 4.60 5.81 20.74
C ASP A 32 5.32 6.16 19.44
N ARG A 33 6.65 6.21 19.48
CA ARG A 33 7.50 6.49 18.31
C ARG A 33 7.87 5.22 17.53
N LYS A 34 7.73 4.04 18.14
CA LYS A 34 8.14 2.77 17.50
C LYS A 34 7.06 2.25 16.54
N GLY A 35 5.80 2.30 16.95
CA GLY A 35 4.66 1.84 16.13
C GLY A 35 4.62 2.48 14.74
N PRO A 36 4.60 3.82 14.63
CA PRO A 36 4.61 4.49 13.33
C PRO A 36 5.81 4.15 12.44
N LYS A 37 7.01 3.97 13.02
CA LYS A 37 8.21 3.58 12.26
C LYS A 37 8.12 2.17 11.72
N THR A 38 7.58 1.23 12.51
CA THR A 38 7.36 -0.16 12.05
C THR A 38 6.36 -0.19 10.90
N ILE A 39 5.24 0.54 11.04
CA ILE A 39 4.25 0.69 9.97
C ILE A 39 4.89 1.31 8.72
N ALA A 40 5.72 2.35 8.88
CA ALA A 40 6.43 2.99 7.78
C ALA A 40 7.29 2.00 6.97
N ILE A 41 8.01 1.10 7.63
CA ILE A 41 8.82 0.08 6.95
C ILE A 41 7.91 -0.88 6.18
N LEU A 42 6.81 -1.35 6.77
CA LEU A 42 5.88 -2.27 6.12
C LEU A 42 5.25 -1.67 4.86
N ILE A 43 4.76 -0.42 4.95
CA ILE A 43 4.16 0.24 3.79
C ILE A 43 5.21 0.65 2.75
N PHE A 44 6.48 0.88 3.14
CA PHE A 44 7.57 1.10 2.20
C PHE A 44 7.83 -0.13 1.34
N ILE A 45 7.91 -1.31 1.95
CA ILE A 45 8.06 -2.59 1.23
C ILE A 45 6.84 -2.81 0.32
N GLY A 46 5.63 -2.57 0.83
CA GLY A 46 4.41 -2.63 0.02
C GLY A 46 4.45 -1.69 -1.19
N GLY A 47 4.95 -0.47 -1.02
CA GLY A 47 5.12 0.51 -2.10
C GLY A 47 6.10 0.03 -3.19
N LEU A 48 7.20 -0.65 -2.80
CA LEU A 48 8.13 -1.25 -3.77
C LEU A 48 7.46 -2.38 -4.58
N VAL A 49 6.68 -3.23 -3.94
CA VAL A 49 5.92 -4.30 -4.62
C VAL A 49 4.91 -3.71 -5.61
N ILE A 50 4.21 -2.62 -5.23
CA ILE A 50 3.28 -1.91 -6.10
C ILE A 50 4.00 -1.32 -7.32
N LEU A 51 5.18 -0.72 -7.13
CA LEU A 51 5.98 -0.20 -8.26
C LEU A 51 6.45 -1.31 -9.20
N PHE A 52 6.83 -2.46 -8.66
CA PHE A 52 7.20 -3.61 -9.47
C PHE A 52 6.00 -4.11 -10.29
N GLN A 53 4.80 -4.19 -9.69
CA GLN A 53 3.58 -4.54 -10.40
C GLN A 53 3.25 -3.50 -11.49
N ALA A 54 3.39 -2.20 -11.20
CA ALA A 54 3.17 -1.14 -12.17
C ALA A 54 4.12 -1.27 -13.38
N TYR A 55 5.37 -1.63 -13.13
CA TYR A 55 6.34 -1.89 -14.19
C TYR A 55 5.94 -3.10 -15.07
N SER A 56 5.51 -4.21 -14.44
CA SER A 56 5.04 -5.38 -15.18
C SER A 56 3.84 -5.05 -16.06
N ASP A 57 2.85 -4.34 -15.52
CA ASP A 57 1.65 -3.93 -16.28
C ASP A 57 2.00 -2.97 -17.43
N PHE A 58 2.99 -2.10 -17.24
CA PHE A 58 3.47 -1.22 -18.29
C PHE A 58 4.16 -2.02 -19.40
N PHE A 59 4.94 -3.02 -19.02
CA PHE A 59 5.61 -3.92 -19.97
C PHE A 59 4.58 -4.67 -20.83
N GLU A 60 3.56 -5.27 -20.21
CA GLU A 60 2.46 -5.94 -20.88
C GLU A 60 1.70 -5.01 -21.84
N SER A 61 1.50 -3.74 -21.47
CA SER A 61 0.73 -2.80 -22.27
C SER A 61 1.46 -2.25 -23.49
N HIS A 62 2.81 -2.20 -23.49
CA HIS A 62 3.57 -1.45 -24.50
C HIS A 62 4.69 -2.24 -25.19
N ILE A 63 5.25 -3.24 -24.55
CA ILE A 63 6.47 -3.90 -25.02
C ILE A 63 6.18 -5.29 -25.55
N LEU A 64 5.24 -5.98 -24.94
CA LEU A 64 4.89 -7.34 -25.31
C LEU A 64 3.77 -7.29 -26.36
N GLU A 65 4.12 -7.35 -27.65
CA GLU A 65 3.12 -7.41 -28.74
C GLU A 65 2.59 -8.83 -28.89
N ASP A 66 3.50 -9.82 -28.97
CA ASP A 66 3.15 -11.24 -29.04
C ASP A 66 3.91 -12.02 -27.96
N ILE A 67 3.23 -12.90 -27.27
CA ILE A 67 3.87 -13.82 -26.32
C ILE A 67 4.42 -15.00 -27.12
N PRO A 68 5.72 -15.35 -26.96
CA PRO A 68 6.29 -16.51 -27.65
C PRO A 68 5.53 -17.79 -27.32
N ASP A 69 5.21 -18.61 -28.34
CA ASP A 69 4.45 -19.86 -28.18
C ASP A 69 5.00 -20.78 -27.09
N GLU A 70 6.35 -20.87 -26.96
CA GLU A 70 6.98 -21.66 -25.91
C GLU A 70 6.65 -21.20 -24.49
N ASP A 71 6.48 -19.88 -24.29
CA ASP A 71 6.10 -19.30 -22.98
C ASP A 71 4.61 -19.49 -22.73
N VAL A 72 3.76 -19.39 -23.76
CA VAL A 72 2.33 -19.69 -23.66
C VAL A 72 2.13 -21.16 -23.32
N ASP A 73 2.81 -22.09 -24.02
CA ASP A 73 2.74 -23.53 -23.74
C ASP A 73 3.09 -23.85 -22.27
N ARG A 74 4.14 -23.23 -21.73
CA ARG A 74 4.52 -23.39 -20.31
C ARG A 74 3.48 -22.83 -19.35
N LEU A 75 2.89 -21.69 -19.68
CA LEU A 75 1.81 -21.08 -18.87
C LEU A 75 0.54 -21.93 -18.86
N LEU A 76 0.22 -22.54 -20.00
CA LEU A 76 -0.99 -23.33 -20.18
C LEU A 76 -0.85 -24.79 -19.70
N GLU A 77 0.37 -25.32 -19.52
CA GLU A 77 0.61 -26.72 -19.13
C GLU A 77 -0.15 -27.11 -17.86
N ALA A 78 0.01 -26.32 -16.78
CA ALA A 78 -0.61 -26.63 -15.50
C ALA A 78 -2.14 -26.41 -15.49
N PRO A 79 -2.70 -25.30 -16.01
CA PRO A 79 -4.14 -25.10 -16.11
C PRO A 79 -4.82 -26.15 -17.02
N ASN A 80 -4.25 -26.42 -18.18
CA ASN A 80 -4.83 -27.37 -19.15
C ASN A 80 -4.79 -28.81 -18.65
N SER A 81 -3.79 -29.18 -17.83
CA SER A 81 -3.74 -30.52 -17.22
C SER A 81 -4.88 -30.78 -16.22
N GLN A 82 -5.55 -29.76 -15.75
CA GLN A 82 -6.63 -29.81 -14.76
C GLN A 82 -8.00 -29.42 -15.35
N SER A 83 -8.07 -29.12 -16.64
CA SER A 83 -9.28 -28.63 -17.31
C SER A 83 -9.84 -29.67 -18.28
N ASP A 84 -11.16 -29.85 -18.26
CA ASP A 84 -11.88 -30.65 -19.27
C ASP A 84 -11.94 -29.97 -20.64
N ALA A 85 -11.70 -28.65 -20.67
CA ALA A 85 -11.63 -27.81 -21.88
C ALA A 85 -10.30 -27.07 -21.89
N PRO A 86 -9.24 -27.64 -22.51
CA PRO A 86 -7.96 -27.00 -22.60
C PRO A 86 -8.02 -25.72 -23.46
N ILE A 87 -7.31 -24.70 -23.03
CA ILE A 87 -7.17 -23.40 -23.73
C ILE A 87 -6.05 -23.55 -24.75
N THR A 88 -6.27 -23.07 -25.96
CA THR A 88 -5.26 -23.03 -27.03
C THR A 88 -4.37 -21.80 -26.92
N ASN A 89 -3.18 -21.86 -27.58
CA ASN A 89 -2.29 -20.69 -27.66
C ASN A 89 -2.96 -19.50 -28.33
N GLU A 90 -3.79 -19.75 -29.34
CA GLU A 90 -4.53 -18.73 -30.07
C GLU A 90 -5.55 -18.01 -29.17
N GLU A 91 -6.31 -18.75 -28.35
CA GLU A 91 -7.27 -18.19 -27.38
C GLU A 91 -6.56 -17.38 -26.30
N TYR A 92 -5.41 -17.84 -25.82
CA TYR A 92 -4.63 -17.10 -24.84
C TYR A 92 -4.03 -15.82 -25.43
N GLN A 93 -3.51 -15.88 -26.67
CA GLN A 93 -3.00 -14.70 -27.38
C GLN A 93 -4.12 -13.68 -27.62
N GLN A 94 -5.30 -14.13 -28.05
CA GLN A 94 -6.46 -13.27 -28.23
C GLN A 94 -6.87 -12.60 -26.93
N PHE A 95 -6.89 -13.34 -25.81
CA PHE A 95 -7.12 -12.76 -24.49
C PHE A 95 -6.11 -11.64 -24.18
N HIS A 96 -4.82 -11.88 -24.45
CA HIS A 96 -3.76 -10.90 -24.20
C HIS A 96 -3.98 -9.61 -25.01
N ASP A 97 -4.33 -9.76 -26.28
CA ASP A 97 -4.62 -8.64 -27.18
C ASP A 97 -5.86 -7.84 -26.72
N ASP A 98 -6.96 -8.54 -26.41
CA ASP A 98 -8.19 -7.92 -25.92
C ASP A 98 -7.96 -7.20 -24.57
N ALA A 99 -7.19 -7.82 -23.67
CA ALA A 99 -6.85 -7.21 -22.40
C ALA A 99 -6.00 -5.94 -22.58
N ARG A 100 -5.05 -5.96 -23.52
CA ARG A 100 -4.21 -4.80 -23.87
C ARG A 100 -5.06 -3.70 -24.52
N ASP A 101 -5.86 -4.04 -25.51
CA ASP A 101 -6.72 -3.09 -26.26
C ASP A 101 -7.81 -2.48 -25.36
N SER A 102 -8.24 -3.21 -24.33
CA SER A 102 -9.13 -2.68 -23.29
C SER A 102 -8.53 -1.48 -22.56
N GLY A 103 -7.21 -1.28 -22.59
CA GLY A 103 -6.46 -0.29 -21.81
C GLY A 103 -6.37 -0.64 -20.32
N GLY A 104 -6.77 -1.84 -19.91
CA GLY A 104 -6.76 -2.27 -18.51
C GLY A 104 -5.36 -2.24 -17.90
N TYR A 105 -4.36 -2.78 -18.60
CA TYR A 105 -2.96 -2.75 -18.19
C TYR A 105 -2.42 -1.33 -18.09
N LEU A 106 -2.69 -0.46 -19.06
CA LEU A 106 -2.22 0.93 -19.07
C LEU A 106 -2.79 1.74 -17.90
N ILE A 107 -4.10 1.66 -17.68
CA ILE A 107 -4.76 2.37 -16.57
C ILE A 107 -4.21 1.90 -15.23
N ARG A 108 -4.05 0.57 -15.09
CA ARG A 108 -3.52 -0.02 -13.86
C ARG A 108 -2.06 0.37 -13.65
N SER A 109 -1.21 0.29 -14.67
CA SER A 109 0.21 0.64 -14.58
C SER A 109 0.42 2.09 -14.16
N ILE A 110 -0.24 3.06 -14.81
CA ILE A 110 -0.11 4.48 -14.48
C ILE A 110 -0.63 4.75 -13.06
N GLY A 111 -1.80 4.21 -12.73
CA GLY A 111 -2.38 4.40 -11.41
C GLY A 111 -1.54 3.80 -10.28
N LEU A 112 -1.00 2.59 -10.48
CA LEU A 112 -0.11 1.94 -9.52
C LEU A 112 1.26 2.63 -9.41
N LEU A 113 1.78 3.19 -10.51
CA LEU A 113 3.02 3.99 -10.50
C LEU A 113 2.87 5.23 -9.61
N ILE A 114 1.79 5.99 -9.80
CA ILE A 114 1.48 7.16 -8.99
C ILE A 114 1.26 6.73 -7.53
N SER A 115 0.47 5.71 -7.31
CA SER A 115 0.16 5.16 -5.99
C SER A 115 1.41 4.71 -5.24
N GLY A 116 2.24 3.85 -5.84
CA GLY A 116 3.47 3.34 -5.24
C GLY A 116 4.45 4.45 -4.89
N THR A 117 4.58 5.45 -5.77
CA THR A 117 5.43 6.63 -5.52
C THR A 117 4.93 7.42 -4.30
N LEU A 118 3.63 7.69 -4.21
CA LEU A 118 3.04 8.40 -3.06
C LEU A 118 3.17 7.58 -1.77
N ILE A 119 2.97 6.27 -1.82
CA ILE A 119 3.13 5.38 -0.68
C ILE A 119 4.59 5.40 -0.18
N ILE A 120 5.58 5.36 -1.06
CA ILE A 120 6.99 5.43 -0.70
C ILE A 120 7.33 6.80 -0.08
N ILE A 121 6.92 7.91 -0.69
CA ILE A 121 7.13 9.25 -0.13
C ILE A 121 6.44 9.37 1.24
N GLY A 122 5.21 8.90 1.34
CA GLY A 122 4.44 8.88 2.59
C GLY A 122 5.11 8.05 3.68
N SER A 123 5.65 6.87 3.34
CA SER A 123 6.36 5.99 4.27
C SER A 123 7.65 6.64 4.80
N ILE A 124 8.44 7.30 3.95
CA ILE A 124 9.65 8.02 4.36
C ILE A 124 9.29 9.15 5.32
N ASN A 125 8.23 9.91 5.03
CA ASN A 125 7.75 10.97 5.91
C ASN A 125 7.23 10.41 7.24
N LEU A 126 6.51 9.29 7.21
CA LEU A 126 6.03 8.63 8.42
C LEU A 126 7.20 8.07 9.26
N PHE A 127 8.23 7.52 8.63
CA PHE A 127 9.45 7.08 9.33
C PHE A 127 10.14 8.25 10.06
N ARG A 128 10.06 9.45 9.48
CA ARG A 128 10.54 10.72 10.10
C ARG A 128 9.54 11.27 11.11
N LEU A 129 8.43 10.59 11.37
CA LEU A 129 7.36 11.02 12.27
C LEU A 129 6.69 12.34 11.84
N LEU A 130 6.56 12.60 10.55
CA LEU A 130 5.85 13.75 10.02
C LEU A 130 4.36 13.42 9.83
N LYS A 131 3.46 14.32 10.24
CA LYS A 131 1.99 14.17 10.09
C LYS A 131 1.55 14.03 8.62
N SER A 132 2.29 14.59 7.68
CA SER A 132 2.03 14.45 6.24
C SER A 132 2.21 13.02 5.73
N GLY A 133 3.06 12.21 6.39
CA GLY A 133 3.38 10.84 5.96
C GLY A 133 2.16 9.95 5.80
N PRO A 134 1.36 9.72 6.85
CA PRO A 134 0.16 8.89 6.76
C PRO A 134 -0.85 9.41 5.74
N ILE A 135 -1.02 10.74 5.64
CA ILE A 135 -1.97 11.36 4.70
C ILE A 135 -1.57 11.05 3.26
N ILE A 136 -0.30 11.29 2.90
CA ILE A 136 0.22 11.03 1.55
C ILE A 136 0.11 9.55 1.21
N ALA A 137 0.52 8.66 2.14
CA ALA A 137 0.45 7.21 1.92
C ALA A 137 -0.99 6.72 1.75
N THR A 138 -1.94 7.19 2.57
CA THR A 138 -3.37 6.83 2.46
C THR A 138 -3.97 7.34 1.15
N THR A 139 -3.62 8.56 0.72
CA THR A 139 -4.05 9.10 -0.58
C THR A 139 -3.50 8.25 -1.73
N GLY A 140 -2.21 7.89 -1.67
CA GLY A 140 -1.61 6.97 -2.64
C GLY A 140 -2.34 5.63 -2.70
N ALA A 141 -2.63 5.02 -1.55
CA ALA A 141 -3.37 3.76 -1.49
C ALA A 141 -4.79 3.88 -2.07
N GLY A 142 -5.48 5.02 -1.85
CA GLY A 142 -6.79 5.30 -2.44
C GLY A 142 -6.75 5.38 -3.97
N ILE A 143 -5.75 6.06 -4.53
CA ILE A 143 -5.53 6.13 -5.99
C ILE A 143 -5.27 4.72 -6.54
N GLY A 144 -4.37 3.96 -5.89
CA GLY A 144 -4.05 2.60 -6.30
C GLY A 144 -5.24 1.65 -6.21
N PHE A 145 -6.09 1.81 -5.18
CA PHE A 145 -7.32 1.04 -5.07
C PHE A 145 -8.25 1.27 -6.26
N VAL A 146 -8.55 2.53 -6.58
CA VAL A 146 -9.47 2.88 -7.66
C VAL A 146 -8.91 2.42 -9.02
N SER A 147 -7.66 2.77 -9.33
CA SER A 147 -7.04 2.41 -10.61
C SER A 147 -6.77 0.91 -10.73
N GLY A 148 -6.35 0.28 -9.64
CA GLY A 148 -6.11 -1.17 -9.58
C GLY A 148 -7.38 -1.98 -9.79
N VAL A 149 -8.46 -1.67 -9.08
CA VAL A 149 -9.75 -2.36 -9.24
C VAL A 149 -10.34 -2.11 -10.62
N TYR A 150 -10.33 -0.86 -11.10
CA TYR A 150 -10.87 -0.53 -12.41
C TYR A 150 -10.09 -1.18 -13.56
N GLY A 151 -8.75 -1.08 -13.54
CA GLY A 151 -7.90 -1.72 -14.55
C GLY A 151 -8.03 -3.24 -14.54
N SER A 152 -8.03 -3.87 -13.34
CA SER A 152 -8.25 -5.31 -13.22
C SER A 152 -9.64 -5.74 -13.69
N HIS A 153 -10.68 -4.93 -13.46
CA HIS A 153 -12.01 -5.23 -13.98
C HIS A 153 -12.06 -5.22 -15.51
N ARG A 154 -11.32 -4.32 -16.17
CA ARG A 154 -11.21 -4.29 -17.63
C ARG A 154 -10.52 -5.56 -18.17
N ILE A 155 -9.41 -5.97 -17.55
CA ILE A 155 -8.70 -7.20 -17.90
C ILE A 155 -9.61 -8.43 -17.66
N ARG A 156 -10.37 -8.43 -16.56
CA ARG A 156 -11.32 -9.51 -16.27
C ARG A 156 -12.39 -9.67 -17.36
N ILE A 157 -12.92 -8.58 -17.90
CA ILE A 157 -13.90 -8.67 -19.00
C ILE A 157 -13.30 -9.42 -20.20
N ALA A 158 -12.07 -9.07 -20.60
CA ALA A 158 -11.36 -9.77 -21.67
C ALA A 158 -11.11 -11.26 -21.31
N SER A 159 -10.84 -11.56 -20.04
CA SER A 159 -10.67 -12.96 -19.59
C SER A 159 -11.98 -13.76 -19.61
N ASP A 160 -13.12 -13.15 -19.28
CA ASP A 160 -14.45 -13.81 -19.33
C ASP A 160 -14.84 -14.20 -20.77
N GLU A 161 -14.33 -13.49 -21.77
CA GLU A 161 -14.64 -13.75 -23.19
C GLU A 161 -13.75 -14.85 -23.80
N ASN A 162 -12.49 -14.95 -23.36
CA ASN A 162 -11.47 -15.79 -24.03
C ASN A 162 -10.95 -16.95 -23.17
N LEU A 163 -11.10 -16.90 -21.85
CA LEU A 163 -10.54 -17.89 -20.95
C LEU A 163 -11.62 -18.68 -20.24
N ASN A 164 -11.26 -19.88 -19.79
CA ASN A 164 -12.14 -20.74 -19.02
C ASN A 164 -11.40 -21.40 -17.83
N GLY A 165 -12.16 -22.12 -17.00
CA GLY A 165 -11.62 -22.96 -15.93
C GLY A 165 -10.70 -22.24 -14.95
N ALA A 166 -9.53 -22.83 -14.70
CA ALA A 166 -8.60 -22.36 -13.67
C ALA A 166 -7.96 -20.99 -14.01
N LEU A 167 -7.75 -20.69 -15.28
CA LEU A 167 -7.19 -19.40 -15.71
C LEU A 167 -8.16 -18.25 -15.47
N LEU A 168 -9.42 -18.41 -15.86
CA LEU A 168 -10.45 -17.41 -15.58
C LEU A 168 -10.54 -17.11 -14.08
N LEU A 169 -10.59 -18.18 -13.24
CA LEU A 169 -10.60 -18.02 -11.79
C LEU A 169 -9.37 -17.29 -11.27
N THR A 170 -8.20 -17.51 -11.86
CA THR A 170 -6.96 -16.85 -11.48
C THR A 170 -7.06 -15.33 -11.69
N TYR A 171 -7.53 -14.87 -12.85
CA TYR A 171 -7.70 -13.43 -13.11
C TYR A 171 -8.78 -12.80 -12.23
N GLU A 172 -9.83 -13.53 -11.93
CA GLU A 172 -10.85 -13.10 -10.96
C GLU A 172 -10.26 -12.92 -9.56
N LEU A 173 -9.49 -13.89 -9.07
CA LEU A 173 -8.80 -13.81 -7.78
C LEU A 173 -7.78 -12.66 -7.74
N PHE A 174 -7.03 -12.42 -8.81
CA PHE A 174 -6.10 -11.28 -8.88
C PHE A 174 -6.82 -9.94 -8.73
N THR A 175 -8.02 -9.80 -9.29
CA THR A 175 -8.82 -8.58 -9.15
C THR A 175 -9.17 -8.32 -7.68
N TYR A 176 -9.65 -9.34 -6.97
CA TYR A 176 -9.97 -9.22 -5.54
C TYR A 176 -8.72 -9.02 -4.68
N LEU A 177 -7.64 -9.72 -5.01
CA LEU A 177 -6.37 -9.60 -4.28
C LEU A 177 -5.79 -8.19 -4.38
N CYS A 178 -5.78 -7.61 -5.58
CA CYS A 178 -5.33 -6.23 -5.81
C CYS A 178 -6.12 -5.24 -4.96
N GLY A 179 -7.45 -5.31 -4.98
CA GLY A 179 -8.33 -4.48 -4.17
C GLY A 179 -8.06 -4.63 -2.67
N THR A 180 -7.97 -5.88 -2.19
CA THR A 180 -7.73 -6.18 -0.78
C THR A 180 -6.35 -5.68 -0.32
N CYS A 181 -5.30 -5.89 -1.09
CA CYS A 181 -3.96 -5.41 -0.77
C CYS A 181 -3.91 -3.88 -0.67
N MET A 182 -4.53 -3.16 -1.60
CA MET A 182 -4.58 -1.70 -1.58
C MET A 182 -5.40 -1.17 -0.41
N PHE A 183 -6.52 -1.82 -0.09
CA PHE A 183 -7.32 -1.49 1.09
C PHE A 183 -6.51 -1.66 2.38
N LEU A 184 -5.78 -2.77 2.53
CA LEU A 184 -4.91 -3.02 3.68
C LEU A 184 -3.78 -1.99 3.77
N CYS A 185 -3.13 -1.65 2.67
CA CYS A 185 -2.12 -0.59 2.63
C CYS A 185 -2.69 0.75 3.11
N GLY A 186 -3.90 1.11 2.66
CA GLY A 186 -4.60 2.31 3.12
C GLY A 186 -4.94 2.27 4.60
N ALA A 187 -5.47 1.15 5.10
CA ALA A 187 -5.81 0.95 6.50
C ALA A 187 -4.56 1.07 7.40
N PHE A 188 -3.46 0.38 7.07
CA PHE A 188 -2.21 0.49 7.82
C PHE A 188 -1.63 1.90 7.80
N SER A 189 -1.72 2.59 6.66
CA SER A 189 -1.26 3.98 6.55
C SER A 189 -2.07 4.94 7.41
N ALA A 190 -3.37 4.68 7.62
CA ALA A 190 -4.25 5.50 8.44
C ALA A 190 -4.13 5.22 9.94
N LEU A 191 -3.64 4.05 10.36
CA LEU A 191 -3.52 3.68 11.78
C LEU A 191 -2.82 4.73 12.65
N PRO A 192 -1.67 5.34 12.24
CA PRO A 192 -1.01 6.37 13.05
C PRO A 192 -1.84 7.62 13.26
N LEU A 193 -2.83 7.91 12.41
CA LEU A 193 -3.74 9.05 12.56
C LEU A 193 -4.87 8.75 13.55
N ILE A 194 -5.29 7.50 13.64
CA ILE A 194 -6.40 7.05 14.49
C ILE A 194 -5.91 6.78 15.93
N ASN A 195 -4.72 6.23 16.08
CA ASN A 195 -4.15 5.92 17.37
C ASN A 195 -3.61 7.18 18.06
N ALA A 196 -4.19 7.56 19.21
CA ALA A 196 -3.82 8.77 19.95
C ALA A 196 -2.33 8.81 20.32
N ARG A 197 -1.75 7.68 20.77
CA ARG A 197 -0.33 7.58 21.14
C ARG A 197 0.61 7.75 19.94
N ALA A 198 0.25 7.17 18.80
CA ALA A 198 1.01 7.31 17.56
C ALA A 198 0.89 8.74 17.02
N ARG A 199 -0.33 9.31 17.05
CA ARG A 199 -0.60 10.68 16.61
C ARG A 199 0.17 11.71 17.42
N ALA A 200 0.28 11.53 18.75
CA ALA A 200 1.06 12.41 19.62
C ALA A 200 2.56 12.43 19.25
N ALA A 201 3.09 11.31 18.73
CA ALA A 201 4.48 11.22 18.27
C ALA A 201 4.74 11.88 16.90
N LEU A 202 3.67 12.24 16.14
CA LEU A 202 3.81 12.84 14.81
C LEU A 202 4.01 14.36 14.93
N LYS A 203 5.07 14.87 14.30
CA LYS A 203 5.45 16.31 14.29
C LYS A 203 4.83 17.04 13.10
N ASP A 204 4.41 18.27 13.32
CA ASP A 204 4.08 19.18 12.23
C ASP A 204 5.37 19.64 11.53
N GLY A 205 5.43 19.48 10.20
CA GLY A 205 6.61 19.89 9.41
C GLY A 205 6.94 21.40 9.48
N SER A 206 6.01 22.21 10.02
CA SER A 206 6.17 23.65 10.21
C SER A 206 7.08 24.01 11.38
N SER A 207 7.17 23.19 12.43
CA SER A 207 7.97 23.49 13.63
C SER A 207 9.47 23.63 13.34
N LYS A 208 9.97 22.89 12.35
CA LYS A 208 11.39 22.94 11.97
C LYS A 208 11.83 24.25 11.30
N LYS A 209 10.90 24.96 10.63
CA LYS A 209 11.19 26.25 10.01
C LYS A 209 11.36 27.37 11.03
N VAL A 210 10.63 27.30 12.13
CA VAL A 210 10.71 28.33 13.19
C VAL A 210 12.02 28.21 13.97
N GLU A 211 12.47 26.98 14.24
CA GLU A 211 13.74 26.74 14.96
C GLU A 211 14.98 27.18 14.14
N LEU A 212 14.96 26.98 12.81
CA LEU A 212 16.06 27.44 11.95
C LEU A 212 16.11 28.99 11.84
N GLN A 213 14.93 29.63 11.79
CA GLN A 213 14.88 31.10 11.73
C GLN A 213 15.25 31.78 13.05
N SER A 214 15.01 31.14 14.21
CA SER A 214 15.43 31.71 15.51
C SER A 214 16.94 31.63 15.69
N ASN A 215 17.62 30.61 15.18
CA ASN A 215 19.07 30.47 15.26
C ASN A 215 19.81 31.41 14.28
N GLU A 216 19.22 31.77 13.13
CA GLU A 216 19.80 32.74 12.20
C GLU A 216 19.63 34.19 12.65
N SER A 217 18.74 34.47 13.60
CA SER A 217 18.53 35.82 14.14
C SER A 217 19.37 36.11 15.38
N GLU A 218 20.12 35.13 15.91
CA GLU A 218 21.02 35.27 17.06
C GLU A 218 22.52 35.36 16.67
N GLU A 219 22.87 35.19 15.38
CA GLU A 219 24.22 35.49 14.85
C GLU A 219 24.27 36.87 14.20
#